data_4b28bb736b24751b94d5668d7fb1215c
#
_entry.id   4b28bb736b24751b94d5668d7fb1215c
#
_cell.length_a   1.000
_cell.length_b   1.000
_cell.length_c   1.000
_cell.angle_alpha   90.00
_cell.angle_beta   90.00
_cell.angle_gamma   90.00
#
_symmetry.space_group_name_H-M   'P 1'
#
loop_
_entity.id
_entity.type
_entity.pdbx_description
1 polymer ?
#
loop_
_entity_poly.entity_id
_entity_poly.type
_entity_poly.pdbx_seq_one_letter_code
_entity_poly.pdbx_strand_id
1 'polypeptide(L)'
;MNNLVLIRHGQSKFNLQRRFTGFYDVELTTKGEEEAKEAGRLIKKLNIEFDFYFTSQLMRAKNSLNIILKVLNKENVKINNAWELNERHYGGLTGLNKDETIKKYGDKQVKIWRRSFDIPPPLMESNHPYKNKIDSNILGESLKDTFERVMPYFNKKIK
;
A
#
# COMPACT_ATOMS: atom_id res chain seq x y z
N MET A 1 23.91 -4.11 -14.80
CA MET A 1 23.30 -2.99 -14.02
C MET A 1 22.01 -3.55 -13.42
N ASN A 2 21.82 -3.42 -12.11
CA ASN A 2 20.59 -3.93 -11.48
C ASN A 2 19.47 -2.87 -11.62
N ASN A 3 18.31 -3.30 -12.11
CA ASN A 3 17.15 -2.43 -12.28
C ASN A 3 16.15 -2.68 -11.13
N LEU A 4 15.67 -1.63 -10.48
CA LEU A 4 14.58 -1.67 -9.54
C LEU A 4 13.41 -0.84 -10.06
N VAL A 5 12.25 -1.46 -10.22
CA VAL A 5 11.02 -0.78 -10.62
C VAL A 5 10.04 -0.80 -9.45
N LEU A 6 9.67 0.37 -8.96
CA LEU A 6 8.70 0.54 -7.88
C LEU A 6 7.35 0.96 -8.49
N ILE A 7 6.30 0.21 -8.18
CA ILE A 7 4.97 0.44 -8.72
C ILE A 7 4.00 0.61 -7.56
N ARG A 8 3.21 1.69 -7.61
CA ARG A 8 2.07 1.84 -6.73
C ARG A 8 0.87 1.07 -7.32
N HIS A 9 0.08 0.44 -6.44
CA HIS A 9 -1.19 -0.19 -6.84
C HIS A 9 -2.15 0.81 -7.51
N GLY A 10 -3.01 0.34 -8.38
CA GLY A 10 -4.08 1.11 -9.00
C GLY A 10 -5.10 1.65 -7.98
N GLN A 11 -6.03 2.48 -8.43
CA GLN A 11 -7.07 3.07 -7.59
C GLN A 11 -7.86 1.98 -6.84
N SER A 12 -7.90 2.05 -5.51
CA SER A 12 -8.76 1.20 -4.67
C SER A 12 -10.12 1.86 -4.39
N LYS A 13 -11.10 1.06 -3.92
CA LYS A 13 -12.41 1.57 -3.48
C LYS A 13 -12.28 2.69 -2.43
N PHE A 14 -11.35 2.56 -1.47
CA PHE A 14 -11.10 3.62 -0.47
C PHE A 14 -10.39 4.83 -1.05
N ASN A 15 -9.54 4.68 -2.07
CA ASN A 15 -9.00 5.83 -2.77
C ASN A 15 -10.12 6.64 -3.45
N LEU A 16 -11.03 5.95 -4.15
CA LEU A 16 -12.19 6.59 -4.80
C LEU A 16 -13.08 7.32 -3.77
N GLN A 17 -13.32 6.71 -2.62
CA GLN A 17 -14.12 7.29 -1.53
C GLN A 17 -13.35 8.32 -0.68
N ARG A 18 -12.10 8.62 -1.00
CA ARG A 18 -11.23 9.52 -0.24
C ARG A 18 -11.08 9.12 1.23
N ARG A 19 -10.98 7.81 1.53
CA ARG A 19 -10.80 7.26 2.88
C ARG A 19 -9.33 6.90 3.16
N PHE A 20 -8.97 6.88 4.45
CA PHE A 20 -7.71 6.31 4.91
C PHE A 20 -7.79 4.79 4.83
N THR A 21 -6.80 4.13 4.21
CA THR A 21 -6.82 2.69 3.98
C THR A 21 -5.86 1.95 4.94
N GLY A 22 -4.57 2.17 4.80
CA GLY A 22 -3.55 1.49 5.58
C GLY A 22 -3.59 -0.04 5.41
N PHE A 23 -3.62 -0.77 6.52
CA PHE A 23 -3.65 -2.23 6.53
C PHE A 23 -5.02 -2.84 6.22
N TYR A 24 -6.09 -2.05 6.26
CA TYR A 24 -7.39 -2.57 5.88
C TYR A 24 -7.38 -2.98 4.39
N ASP A 25 -7.84 -4.19 4.13
CA ASP A 25 -7.78 -4.75 2.79
C ASP A 25 -9.02 -4.37 1.97
N VAL A 26 -8.78 -3.74 0.84
CA VAL A 26 -9.80 -3.28 -0.10
C VAL A 26 -9.41 -3.61 -1.52
N GLU A 27 -10.41 -3.87 -2.34
CA GLU A 27 -10.25 -4.18 -3.75
C GLU A 27 -9.90 -2.94 -4.58
N LEU A 28 -9.36 -3.19 -5.76
CA LEU A 28 -9.25 -2.21 -6.82
C LEU A 28 -10.65 -1.81 -7.34
N THR A 29 -10.75 -0.64 -7.92
CA THR A 29 -11.85 -0.26 -8.80
C THR A 29 -11.54 -0.72 -10.22
N THR A 30 -12.55 -0.75 -11.10
CA THR A 30 -12.33 -1.00 -12.53
C THR A 30 -11.26 -0.06 -13.11
N LYS A 31 -11.28 1.21 -12.71
CA LYS A 31 -10.23 2.16 -13.08
C LYS A 31 -8.85 1.73 -12.57
N GLY A 32 -8.77 1.24 -11.33
CA GLY A 32 -7.51 0.76 -10.77
C GLY A 32 -6.95 -0.46 -11.49
N GLU A 33 -7.82 -1.34 -11.99
CA GLU A 33 -7.40 -2.47 -12.83
C GLU A 33 -6.87 -1.99 -14.18
N GLU A 34 -7.51 -1.01 -14.83
CA GLU A 34 -7.00 -0.42 -16.07
C GLU A 34 -5.67 0.32 -15.85
N GLU A 35 -5.52 1.04 -14.73
CA GLU A 35 -4.24 1.66 -14.35
C GLU A 35 -3.13 0.61 -14.20
N ALA A 36 -3.42 -0.55 -13.62
CA ALA A 36 -2.46 -1.66 -13.52
C ALA A 36 -2.12 -2.26 -14.89
N LYS A 37 -3.10 -2.41 -15.79
CA LYS A 37 -2.85 -2.86 -17.17
C LYS A 37 -1.94 -1.89 -17.91
N GLU A 38 -2.20 -0.59 -17.78
CA GLU A 38 -1.37 0.43 -18.41
C GLU A 38 0.06 0.43 -17.86
N ALA A 39 0.24 0.29 -16.55
CA ALA A 39 1.57 0.11 -15.95
C ALA A 39 2.29 -1.10 -16.56
N GLY A 40 1.59 -2.22 -16.75
CA GLY A 40 2.14 -3.40 -17.43
C GLY A 40 2.58 -3.11 -18.87
N ARG A 41 1.78 -2.35 -19.64
CA ARG A 41 2.15 -1.94 -21.01
C ARG A 41 3.38 -1.04 -21.04
N LEU A 42 3.48 -0.10 -20.09
CA LEU A 42 4.64 0.79 -19.97
C LEU A 42 5.91 0.01 -19.62
N ILE A 43 5.82 -0.93 -18.66
CA ILE A 43 6.95 -1.78 -18.30
C ILE A 43 7.40 -2.64 -19.48
N LYS A 44 6.46 -3.20 -20.24
CA LYS A 44 6.77 -3.99 -21.44
C LYS A 44 7.58 -3.20 -22.47
N LYS A 45 7.31 -1.89 -22.60
CA LYS A 45 8.06 -1.00 -23.50
C LYS A 45 9.50 -0.77 -23.07
N LEU A 46 9.83 -0.94 -21.78
CA LEU A 46 11.18 -0.80 -21.27
C LEU A 46 12.11 -1.93 -21.75
N ASN A 47 11.54 -3.05 -22.21
CA ASN A 47 12.28 -4.24 -22.65
C ASN A 47 13.31 -4.72 -21.61
N ILE A 48 12.89 -4.74 -20.33
CA ILE A 48 13.71 -5.18 -19.20
C ILE A 48 13.17 -6.52 -18.71
N GLU A 49 14.04 -7.50 -18.55
CA GLU A 49 13.73 -8.74 -17.85
C GLU A 49 13.94 -8.55 -16.34
N PHE A 50 13.06 -9.14 -15.55
CA PHE A 50 13.10 -9.09 -14.09
C PHE A 50 13.25 -10.49 -13.52
N ASP A 51 14.20 -10.65 -12.61
CA ASP A 51 14.49 -11.91 -11.93
C ASP A 51 13.59 -12.16 -10.73
N PHE A 52 13.13 -11.07 -10.07
CA PHE A 52 12.38 -11.15 -8.83
C PHE A 52 11.16 -10.24 -8.85
N TYR A 53 10.08 -10.72 -8.21
CA TYR A 53 8.83 -10.01 -8.06
C TYR A 53 8.43 -9.98 -6.59
N PHE A 54 8.15 -8.79 -6.09
CA PHE A 54 7.78 -8.55 -4.70
C PHE A 54 6.46 -7.80 -4.61
N THR A 55 5.63 -8.12 -3.62
CA THR A 55 4.41 -7.38 -3.33
C THR A 55 4.09 -7.43 -1.84
N SER A 56 3.23 -6.52 -1.39
CA SER A 56 2.68 -6.57 -0.04
C SER A 56 1.63 -7.68 0.10
N GLN A 57 1.14 -7.90 1.31
CA GLN A 57 0.04 -8.84 1.55
C GLN A 57 -1.33 -8.29 1.15
N LEU A 58 -1.44 -6.99 0.87
CA LEU A 58 -2.70 -6.32 0.59
C LEU A 58 -3.23 -6.68 -0.80
N MET A 59 -4.52 -7.03 -0.91
CA MET A 59 -5.17 -7.46 -2.16
C MET A 59 -4.97 -6.48 -3.30
N ARG A 60 -5.11 -5.18 -3.05
CA ARG A 60 -4.92 -4.15 -4.08
C ARG A 60 -3.53 -4.18 -4.70
N ALA A 61 -2.49 -4.48 -3.91
CA ALA A 61 -1.12 -4.60 -4.40
C ALA A 61 -0.90 -5.92 -5.15
N LYS A 62 -1.36 -7.03 -4.58
CA LYS A 62 -1.30 -8.36 -5.23
C LYS A 62 -2.04 -8.35 -6.57
N ASN A 63 -3.26 -7.82 -6.59
CA ASN A 63 -4.07 -7.78 -7.82
C ASN A 63 -3.44 -6.88 -8.87
N SER A 64 -2.88 -5.72 -8.48
CA SER A 64 -2.13 -4.87 -9.42
C SER A 64 -0.95 -5.61 -10.03
N LEU A 65 -0.14 -6.31 -9.21
CA LEU A 65 0.99 -7.09 -9.72
C LEU A 65 0.52 -8.22 -10.65
N ASN A 66 -0.51 -8.98 -10.27
CA ASN A 66 -1.03 -10.06 -11.10
C ASN A 66 -1.52 -9.55 -12.47
N ILE A 67 -2.21 -8.42 -12.50
CA ILE A 67 -2.64 -7.78 -13.76
C ILE A 67 -1.43 -7.38 -14.61
N ILE A 68 -0.41 -6.79 -14.00
CA ILE A 68 0.84 -6.41 -14.68
C ILE A 68 1.53 -7.65 -15.26
N LEU A 69 1.70 -8.70 -14.45
CA LEU A 69 2.33 -9.95 -14.89
C LEU A 69 1.58 -10.60 -16.05
N LYS A 70 0.25 -10.55 -16.07
CA LYS A 70 -0.56 -11.01 -17.18
C LYS A 70 -0.27 -10.24 -18.47
N VAL A 71 -0.14 -8.92 -18.41
CA VAL A 71 0.24 -8.09 -19.56
C VAL A 71 1.66 -8.42 -20.06
N LEU A 72 2.55 -8.80 -19.15
CA LEU A 72 3.93 -9.20 -19.46
C LEU A 72 4.06 -10.66 -19.93
N ASN A 73 2.99 -11.46 -19.92
CA ASN A 73 2.99 -12.92 -20.15
C ASN A 73 3.91 -13.66 -19.15
N LYS A 74 3.90 -13.25 -17.88
CA LYS A 74 4.75 -13.79 -16.78
C LYS A 74 3.89 -14.33 -15.61
N GLU A 75 2.73 -14.96 -15.88
CA GLU A 75 1.79 -15.40 -14.84
C GLU A 75 2.32 -16.51 -13.94
N ASN A 76 3.29 -17.29 -14.42
CA ASN A 76 3.85 -18.45 -13.70
C ASN A 76 5.14 -18.14 -12.94
N VAL A 77 5.43 -16.89 -12.64
CA VAL A 77 6.62 -16.50 -11.89
C VAL A 77 6.40 -16.61 -10.39
N LYS A 78 7.48 -16.84 -9.64
CA LYS A 78 7.45 -16.81 -8.18
C LYS A 78 7.29 -15.37 -7.69
N ILE A 79 6.25 -15.11 -6.90
CA ILE A 79 5.99 -13.82 -6.26
C ILE A 79 6.34 -13.91 -4.77
N ASN A 80 7.15 -12.99 -4.29
CA ASN A 80 7.49 -12.84 -2.88
C ASN A 80 6.48 -11.88 -2.21
N ASN A 81 5.57 -12.44 -1.41
CA ASN A 81 4.59 -11.69 -0.64
C ASN A 81 5.18 -11.37 0.74
N ALA A 82 5.21 -10.09 1.12
CA ALA A 82 5.79 -9.65 2.39
C ALA A 82 4.90 -8.61 3.07
N TRP A 83 4.53 -8.86 4.33
CA TRP A 83 3.76 -7.90 5.12
C TRP A 83 4.56 -6.62 5.40
N GLU A 84 5.88 -6.74 5.43
CA GLU A 84 6.82 -5.62 5.56
C GLU A 84 6.68 -4.59 4.45
N LEU A 85 6.08 -4.97 3.31
CA LEU A 85 5.79 -4.08 2.19
C LEU A 85 4.37 -3.49 2.23
N ASN A 86 3.58 -3.78 3.27
CA ASN A 86 2.26 -3.18 3.42
C ASN A 86 2.36 -1.64 3.50
N GLU A 87 1.31 -0.96 3.02
CA GLU A 87 1.14 0.47 3.25
C GLU A 87 1.20 0.76 4.76
N ARG A 88 1.61 1.97 5.15
CA ARG A 88 1.61 2.42 6.53
C ARG A 88 0.25 2.21 7.21
N HIS A 89 0.24 1.73 8.45
CA HIS A 89 -0.97 1.57 9.24
C HIS A 89 -1.49 2.93 9.72
N TYR A 90 -2.68 3.32 9.27
CA TYR A 90 -3.26 4.63 9.63
C TYR A 90 -3.96 4.68 11.00
N GLY A 91 -3.86 3.63 11.80
CA GLY A 91 -4.39 3.60 13.17
C GLY A 91 -5.89 3.91 13.22
N GLY A 92 -6.27 4.75 14.17
CA GLY A 92 -7.66 5.19 14.36
C GLY A 92 -8.24 6.02 13.21
N LEU A 93 -7.42 6.44 12.24
CA LEU A 93 -7.92 7.12 11.04
C LEU A 93 -8.44 6.13 9.98
N THR A 94 -8.14 4.84 10.09
CA THR A 94 -8.55 3.82 9.10
C THR A 94 -10.05 3.86 8.85
N GLY A 95 -10.44 3.95 7.58
CA GLY A 95 -11.83 4.01 7.14
C GLY A 95 -12.47 5.41 7.21
N LEU A 96 -11.89 6.37 7.91
CA LEU A 96 -12.41 7.74 7.96
C LEU A 96 -12.26 8.43 6.59
N ASN A 97 -13.25 9.25 6.23
CA ASN A 97 -13.15 10.11 5.06
C ASN A 97 -12.14 11.24 5.34
N LYS A 98 -11.26 11.52 4.40
CA LYS A 98 -10.18 12.50 4.59
C LYS A 98 -10.70 13.93 4.73
N ASP A 99 -11.75 14.31 4.00
CA ASP A 99 -12.29 15.64 4.02
C ASP A 99 -13.06 15.90 5.32
N GLU A 100 -13.83 14.91 5.81
CA GLU A 100 -14.50 14.96 7.10
C GLU A 100 -13.49 15.01 8.25
N THR A 101 -12.40 14.25 8.13
CA THR A 101 -11.32 14.27 9.13
C THR A 101 -10.64 15.64 9.18
N ILE A 102 -10.41 16.28 8.03
CA ILE A 102 -9.87 17.64 7.96
C ILE A 102 -10.85 18.64 8.61
N LYS A 103 -12.15 18.52 8.33
CA LYS A 103 -13.16 19.39 8.97
C LYS A 103 -13.16 19.23 10.49
N LYS A 104 -12.98 18.01 10.99
CA LYS A 104 -13.03 17.70 12.44
C LYS A 104 -11.76 18.12 13.19
N TYR A 105 -10.58 17.87 12.63
CA TYR A 105 -9.31 18.03 13.33
C TYR A 105 -8.43 19.17 12.80
N GLY A 106 -8.84 19.82 11.72
CA GLY A 106 -8.08 20.85 11.02
C GLY A 106 -7.04 20.27 10.05
N ASP A 107 -6.78 20.99 8.96
CA ASP A 107 -5.83 20.58 7.91
C ASP A 107 -4.41 20.39 8.45
N LYS A 108 -3.95 21.30 9.32
CA LYS A 108 -2.62 21.25 9.91
C LYS A 108 -2.39 19.94 10.68
N GLN A 109 -3.34 19.55 11.54
CA GLN A 109 -3.22 18.33 12.33
C GLN A 109 -3.25 17.07 11.44
N VAL A 110 -4.19 17.02 10.49
CA VAL A 110 -4.31 15.89 9.56
C VAL A 110 -3.05 15.77 8.69
N LYS A 111 -2.45 16.90 8.31
CA LYS A 111 -1.21 16.94 7.55
C LYS A 111 -0.02 16.40 8.37
N ILE A 112 0.05 16.72 9.68
CA ILE A 112 1.03 16.14 10.61
C ILE A 112 0.90 14.62 10.60
N TRP A 113 -0.28 14.07 10.88
CA TRP A 113 -0.50 12.61 10.89
C TRP A 113 -0.19 11.93 9.56
N ARG A 114 -0.33 12.64 8.44
CA ARG A 114 -0.09 12.07 7.11
C ARG A 114 1.34 12.21 6.61
N ARG A 115 2.10 13.18 7.09
CA ARG A 115 3.36 13.62 6.47
C ARG A 115 4.53 13.73 7.42
N SER A 116 4.31 13.83 8.73
CA SER A 116 5.40 13.81 9.69
C SER A 116 6.16 12.48 9.61
N PHE A 117 7.45 12.55 9.83
CA PHE A 117 8.30 11.36 9.83
C PHE A 117 8.07 10.52 11.09
N ASP A 118 8.01 11.15 12.25
CA ASP A 118 8.04 10.51 13.58
C ASP A 118 6.72 10.58 14.36
N ILE A 119 5.74 11.40 13.90
CA ILE A 119 4.45 11.52 14.58
C ILE A 119 3.45 10.55 13.95
N PRO A 120 3.01 9.50 14.68
CA PRO A 120 2.01 8.57 14.17
C PRO A 120 0.61 9.20 14.17
N PRO A 121 -0.34 8.62 13.42
CA PRO A 121 -1.76 8.89 13.60
C PRO A 121 -2.23 8.39 14.98
N PRO A 122 -3.43 8.79 15.44
CA PRO A 122 -4.04 8.19 16.63
C PRO A 122 -4.04 6.67 16.53
N LEU A 123 -3.69 5.97 17.61
CA LEU A 123 -3.70 4.51 17.62
C LEU A 123 -5.12 3.97 17.45
N MET A 124 -5.24 2.80 16.85
CA MET A 124 -6.52 2.11 16.69
C MET A 124 -6.96 1.53 18.04
N GLU A 125 -8.10 1.97 18.55
CA GLU A 125 -8.70 1.48 19.78
C GLU A 125 -9.35 0.11 19.59
N SER A 126 -9.58 -0.60 20.69
CA SER A 126 -10.19 -1.94 20.68
C SER A 126 -11.62 -1.98 20.11
N ASN A 127 -12.38 -0.89 20.29
CA ASN A 127 -13.74 -0.71 19.78
C ASN A 127 -13.81 -0.16 18.34
N HIS A 128 -12.66 0.05 17.69
CA HIS A 128 -12.61 0.61 16.33
C HIS A 128 -13.28 -0.34 15.31
N PRO A 129 -14.17 0.15 14.39
CA PRO A 129 -14.94 -0.69 13.46
C PRO A 129 -14.11 -1.62 12.55
N TYR A 130 -12.85 -1.30 12.37
CA TYR A 130 -11.91 -2.06 11.54
C TYR A 130 -10.92 -2.91 12.35
N LYS A 131 -10.94 -2.87 13.69
CA LYS A 131 -9.97 -3.58 14.54
C LYS A 131 -9.96 -5.08 14.26
N ASN A 132 -11.13 -5.71 14.23
CA ASN A 132 -11.27 -7.16 14.00
C ASN A 132 -11.22 -7.55 12.50
N LYS A 133 -10.99 -6.56 11.61
CA LYS A 133 -10.88 -6.78 10.16
C LYS A 133 -9.44 -6.63 9.66
N ILE A 134 -8.52 -6.33 10.56
CA ILE A 134 -7.10 -6.18 10.29
C ILE A 134 -6.36 -7.18 11.15
N ASP A 135 -5.77 -8.18 10.51
CA ASP A 135 -4.95 -9.18 11.18
C ASP A 135 -3.55 -8.60 11.44
N SER A 136 -3.45 -7.81 12.50
CA SER A 136 -2.19 -7.19 12.93
C SER A 136 -2.25 -6.72 14.38
N ASN A 137 -1.13 -6.86 15.08
CA ASN A 137 -0.91 -6.27 16.40
C ASN A 137 -0.46 -4.80 16.33
N ILE A 138 -0.15 -4.29 15.14
CA ILE A 138 0.21 -2.90 14.92
C ILE A 138 -1.07 -2.05 15.00
N LEU A 139 -1.05 -1.03 15.84
CA LEU A 139 -2.21 -0.18 16.08
C LEU A 139 -2.14 1.17 15.36
N GLY A 140 -1.01 1.49 14.75
CA GLY A 140 -0.74 2.73 14.01
C GLY A 140 0.75 2.89 13.77
N GLU A 141 1.14 3.51 12.66
CA GLU A 141 2.54 3.71 12.29
C GLU A 141 2.79 5.18 11.88
N SER A 142 3.90 5.74 12.36
CA SER A 142 4.55 6.90 11.73
C SER A 142 5.26 6.47 10.44
N LEU A 143 5.82 7.41 9.68
CA LEU A 143 6.69 7.05 8.55
C LEU A 143 8.00 6.40 9.03
N LYS A 144 8.50 6.80 10.22
CA LYS A 144 9.66 6.18 10.85
C LYS A 144 9.41 4.70 11.15
N ASP A 145 8.29 4.37 11.80
CA ASP A 145 7.93 2.96 12.09
C ASP A 145 7.83 2.13 10.82
N THR A 146 7.20 2.69 9.77
CA THR A 146 7.12 2.06 8.45
C THR A 146 8.51 1.84 7.85
N PHE A 147 9.40 2.84 7.93
CA PHE A 147 10.78 2.73 7.44
C PHE A 147 11.56 1.65 8.19
N GLU A 148 11.47 1.63 9.52
CA GLU A 148 12.15 0.64 10.36
C GLU A 148 11.67 -0.79 10.09
N ARG A 149 10.43 -0.96 9.68
CA ARG A 149 9.86 -2.25 9.25
C ARG A 149 10.30 -2.68 7.85
N VAL A 150 10.31 -1.73 6.90
CA VAL A 150 10.59 -2.01 5.49
C VAL A 150 12.08 -2.24 5.22
N MET A 151 12.95 -1.41 5.81
CA MET A 151 14.37 -1.39 5.44
C MET A 151 15.12 -2.68 5.73
N PRO A 152 14.92 -3.39 6.84
CA PRO A 152 15.54 -4.69 7.05
C PRO A 152 15.16 -5.72 5.97
N TYR A 153 13.88 -5.74 5.59
CA TYR A 153 13.41 -6.62 4.51
C TYR A 153 14.02 -6.21 3.16
N PHE A 154 14.00 -4.93 2.84
CA PHE A 154 14.59 -4.40 1.61
C PHE A 154 16.07 -4.79 1.47
N ASN A 155 16.88 -4.54 2.51
CA ASN A 155 18.30 -4.83 2.49
C ASN A 155 18.63 -6.33 2.41
N LYS A 156 17.78 -7.19 3.00
CA LYS A 156 18.03 -8.64 3.06
C LYS A 156 17.48 -9.39 1.85
N LYS A 157 16.40 -8.89 1.23
CA LYS A 157 15.63 -9.67 0.24
C LYS A 157 15.51 -9.02 -1.12
N ILE A 158 15.56 -7.67 -1.21
CA ILE A 158 15.34 -6.94 -2.46
C ILE A 158 16.67 -6.41 -3.02
N LYS A 159 17.53 -5.85 -2.17
CA LYS A 159 18.87 -5.39 -2.52
C LYS A 159 19.83 -6.59 -2.55
#